data_3ef20132b13cda52fec6f6d810634b63
#
_entry.id   3ef20132b13cda52fec6f6d810634b63
#
_cell.length_a   1.000
_cell.length_b   1.000
_cell.length_c   1.000
_cell.angle_alpha   90.00
_cell.angle_beta   90.00
_cell.angle_gamma   90.00
#
_symmetry.space_group_name_H-M   'P 1'
#
loop_
_entity.id
_entity.type
_entity.pdbx_description
1 polymer ?
#
loop_
_entity_poly.entity_id
_entity_poly.type
_entity_poly.pdbx_seq_one_letter_code
_entity_poly.pdbx_strand_id
1 'polypeptide(L)'
;MTARSEHHPADSAAAPALRVSGLRKSYGEVLAVNGVSFEVASGEILGLLGPNGAGKTTIINTVLAVLTPDSGSIRIGDLDVSRQRSLALARTNFAAVYASLPGNLTVVQNLSFFGLIYRVRFLRRRIEELLGQFQLEALRDTKCGVLSSGELTRVALAKALLNRPRLLLLDEPTASLDPAAARDTRSTIRALVRDTHCGVLWTSHNMYEVEEVCDRVLFLSHGQVLLAGDPRSLPREHGARNLEELFIQLAREPLAHPAERLA
;
A
#
# COMPACT_ATOMS: atom_id res chain seq x y z
N MET A 1 38.06 -7.12 41.67
CA MET A 1 36.95 -7.84 40.99
C MET A 1 35.96 -6.81 40.47
N THR A 2 36.13 -6.39 39.24
CA THR A 2 35.31 -5.36 38.58
C THR A 2 34.28 -6.07 37.69
N ALA A 3 33.03 -5.95 38.08
CA ALA A 3 31.91 -6.47 37.31
C ALA A 3 31.79 -5.67 36.00
N ARG A 4 31.97 -6.34 34.86
CA ARG A 4 31.61 -5.83 33.53
C ARG A 4 30.09 -5.90 33.41
N SER A 5 29.46 -4.74 33.32
CA SER A 5 28.08 -4.62 32.90
C SER A 5 27.98 -5.02 31.43
N GLU A 6 27.33 -6.15 31.15
CA GLU A 6 26.96 -6.55 29.80
C GLU A 6 25.89 -5.59 29.27
N HIS A 7 26.31 -4.78 28.32
CA HIS A 7 25.42 -3.99 27.50
C HIS A 7 24.65 -4.97 26.59
N HIS A 8 23.39 -5.21 26.89
CA HIS A 8 22.45 -5.85 25.97
C HIS A 8 22.29 -4.90 24.77
N PRO A 9 22.54 -5.33 23.53
CA PRO A 9 22.21 -4.49 22.38
C PRO A 9 20.69 -4.39 22.32
N ALA A 10 20.20 -3.15 22.39
CA ALA A 10 18.80 -2.82 22.17
C ALA A 10 18.31 -3.47 20.88
N ASP A 11 17.13 -4.08 20.95
CA ASP A 11 16.35 -4.64 19.88
C ASP A 11 16.49 -3.78 18.60
N SER A 12 17.18 -4.31 17.61
CA SER A 12 17.30 -3.69 16.28
C SER A 12 15.92 -3.77 15.61
N ALA A 13 15.08 -2.78 15.89
CA ALA A 13 13.79 -2.66 15.23
C ALA A 13 14.01 -2.73 13.71
N ALA A 14 13.45 -3.75 13.08
CA ALA A 14 13.58 -3.98 11.65
C ALA A 14 13.14 -2.72 10.90
N ALA A 15 13.96 -2.27 9.92
CA ALA A 15 13.65 -1.08 9.13
C ALA A 15 12.22 -1.17 8.53
N PRO A 16 11.42 -0.10 8.56
CA PRO A 16 10.05 -0.09 8.05
C PRO A 16 10.02 -0.51 6.57
N ALA A 17 8.91 -1.05 6.10
CA ALA A 17 8.73 -1.42 4.71
C ALA A 17 8.81 -0.19 3.80
N LEU A 18 8.23 0.94 4.25
CA LEU A 18 8.29 2.23 3.58
C LEU A 18 8.55 3.34 4.61
N ARG A 19 9.44 4.28 4.27
CA ARG A 19 9.58 5.57 4.97
C ARG A 19 9.53 6.70 3.97
N VAL A 20 8.64 7.63 4.19
CA VAL A 20 8.50 8.89 3.45
C VAL A 20 8.80 10.03 4.40
N SER A 21 9.70 10.96 4.01
CA SER A 21 10.14 12.04 4.88
C SER A 21 10.12 13.37 4.12
N GLY A 22 9.32 14.33 4.60
CA GLY A 22 9.25 15.69 4.09
C GLY A 22 8.90 15.80 2.60
N LEU A 23 8.10 14.87 2.07
CA LEU A 23 7.81 14.76 0.64
C LEU A 23 7.07 15.98 0.15
N ARG A 24 7.57 16.61 -0.93
CA ARG A 24 6.93 17.72 -1.63
C ARG A 24 6.84 17.47 -3.12
N LYS A 25 5.70 17.83 -3.71
CA LYS A 25 5.50 17.78 -5.17
C LYS A 25 4.51 18.83 -5.63
N SER A 26 4.94 19.61 -6.63
CA SER A 26 4.12 20.61 -7.29
C SER A 26 3.91 20.27 -8.77
N TYR A 27 2.79 20.74 -9.32
CA TYR A 27 2.48 20.75 -10.75
C TYR A 27 2.15 22.20 -11.13
N GLY A 28 3.12 22.90 -11.70
CA GLY A 28 3.01 24.35 -11.88
C GLY A 28 2.83 25.05 -10.53
N GLU A 29 1.75 25.80 -10.38
CA GLU A 29 1.42 26.50 -9.12
C GLU A 29 0.69 25.62 -8.09
N VAL A 30 0.24 24.43 -8.48
CA VAL A 30 -0.52 23.54 -7.59
C VAL A 30 0.43 22.68 -6.77
N LEU A 31 0.46 22.88 -5.46
CA LEU A 31 1.21 22.09 -4.50
C LEU A 31 0.41 20.83 -4.15
N ALA A 32 0.66 19.74 -4.86
CA ALA A 32 -0.08 18.47 -4.72
C ALA A 32 0.31 17.64 -3.49
N VAL A 33 1.55 17.76 -3.03
CA VAL A 33 2.06 17.14 -1.79
C VAL A 33 2.94 18.14 -1.07
N ASN A 34 2.67 18.40 0.21
CA ASN A 34 3.29 19.50 0.97
C ASN A 34 3.88 19.00 2.29
N GLY A 35 5.10 18.52 2.26
CA GLY A 35 5.85 18.14 3.47
C GLY A 35 5.35 16.85 4.14
N VAL A 36 4.79 15.92 3.37
CA VAL A 36 4.22 14.67 3.90
C VAL A 36 5.32 13.76 4.43
N SER A 37 5.12 13.27 5.66
CA SER A 37 6.01 12.29 6.31
C SER A 37 5.17 11.18 6.94
N PHE A 38 5.53 9.93 6.67
CA PHE A 38 4.92 8.74 7.28
C PHE A 38 5.79 7.50 7.07
N GLU A 39 5.45 6.45 7.79
CA GLU A 39 6.07 5.13 7.64
C GLU A 39 4.99 4.05 7.50
N VAL A 40 5.34 2.97 6.83
CA VAL A 40 4.62 1.70 6.84
C VAL A 40 5.54 0.68 7.48
N ALA A 41 5.15 0.10 8.59
CA ALA A 41 5.93 -0.94 9.24
C ALA A 41 5.92 -2.25 8.43
N SER A 42 6.88 -3.14 8.71
CA SER A 42 6.82 -4.51 8.17
C SER A 42 5.65 -5.24 8.81
N GLY A 43 4.77 -5.83 7.99
CA GLY A 43 3.57 -6.51 8.49
C GLY A 43 2.40 -5.59 8.86
N GLU A 44 2.45 -4.30 8.47
CA GLU A 44 1.39 -3.31 8.67
C GLU A 44 0.60 -3.09 7.38
N ILE A 45 -0.71 -2.89 7.53
CA ILE A 45 -1.58 -2.33 6.49
C ILE A 45 -1.91 -0.88 6.87
N LEU A 46 -1.29 0.07 6.18
CA LEU A 46 -1.54 1.49 6.33
C LEU A 46 -2.54 1.98 5.29
N GLY A 47 -3.68 2.50 5.74
CA GLY A 47 -4.68 3.15 4.89
C GLY A 47 -4.28 4.58 4.55
N LEU A 48 -4.29 4.96 3.28
CA LEU A 48 -4.10 6.33 2.82
C LEU A 48 -5.44 6.87 2.32
N LEU A 49 -6.10 7.68 3.13
CA LEU A 49 -7.43 8.22 2.91
C LEU A 49 -7.37 9.68 2.50
N GLY A 50 -8.39 10.15 1.84
CA GLY A 50 -8.51 11.56 1.45
C GLY A 50 -9.42 11.74 0.24
N PRO A 51 -9.98 12.94 0.04
CA PRO A 51 -10.81 13.24 -1.13
C PRO A 51 -10.02 13.15 -2.44
N ASN A 52 -10.73 13.23 -3.56
CA ASN A 52 -10.08 13.35 -4.87
C ASN A 52 -9.25 14.64 -4.91
N GLY A 53 -8.05 14.56 -5.49
CA GLY A 53 -7.10 15.68 -5.48
C GLY A 53 -6.30 15.87 -4.19
N ALA A 54 -6.50 15.06 -3.14
CA ALA A 54 -5.76 15.19 -1.89
C ALA A 54 -4.25 14.88 -2.00
N GLY A 55 -3.78 14.30 -3.11
CA GLY A 55 -2.38 13.95 -3.35
C GLY A 55 -2.05 12.45 -3.24
N LYS A 56 -3.04 11.57 -2.99
CA LYS A 56 -2.82 10.11 -2.85
C LYS A 56 -2.07 9.50 -4.04
N THR A 57 -2.57 9.71 -5.25
CA THR A 57 -1.95 9.19 -6.49
C THR A 57 -0.56 9.78 -6.72
N THR A 58 -0.34 11.05 -6.35
CA THR A 58 0.99 11.68 -6.42
C THR A 58 1.97 10.99 -5.48
N ILE A 59 1.56 10.67 -4.25
CA ILE A 59 2.38 9.92 -3.29
C ILE A 59 2.71 8.54 -3.84
N ILE A 60 1.70 7.77 -4.31
CA ILE A 60 1.91 6.44 -4.89
C ILE A 60 2.90 6.50 -6.06
N ASN A 61 2.70 7.40 -7.01
CA ASN A 61 3.57 7.55 -8.19
C ASN A 61 5.01 7.93 -7.80
N THR A 62 5.16 8.70 -6.72
CA THR A 62 6.48 9.09 -6.23
C THR A 62 7.17 7.92 -5.53
N VAL A 63 6.43 7.11 -4.74
CA VAL A 63 6.96 5.88 -4.12
C VAL A 63 7.36 4.86 -5.19
N LEU A 64 6.60 4.75 -6.27
CA LEU A 64 6.92 3.91 -7.44
C LEU A 64 8.04 4.50 -8.32
N ALA A 65 8.57 5.67 -7.96
CA ALA A 65 9.58 6.39 -8.75
C ALA A 65 9.14 6.65 -10.21
N VAL A 66 7.84 6.66 -10.50
CA VAL A 66 7.26 7.13 -11.77
C VAL A 66 7.35 8.64 -11.82
N LEU A 67 7.25 9.28 -10.67
CA LEU A 67 7.32 10.72 -10.48
C LEU A 67 8.49 11.08 -9.56
N THR A 68 9.29 12.07 -9.95
CA THR A 68 10.36 12.61 -9.11
C THR A 68 9.78 13.66 -8.17
N PRO A 69 10.00 13.58 -6.84
CA PRO A 69 9.60 14.63 -5.91
C PRO A 69 10.44 15.89 -6.09
N ASP A 70 9.91 17.04 -5.69
CA ASP A 70 10.64 18.30 -5.70
C ASP A 70 11.60 18.38 -4.49
N SER A 71 11.19 17.78 -3.36
CA SER A 71 12.04 17.60 -2.16
C SER A 71 11.52 16.46 -1.28
N GLY A 72 12.30 16.13 -0.25
CA GLY A 72 12.04 15.00 0.65
C GLY A 72 12.77 13.74 0.22
N SER A 73 12.51 12.64 0.92
CA SER A 73 13.14 11.35 0.65
C SER A 73 12.16 10.19 0.82
N ILE A 74 12.40 9.11 0.06
CA ILE A 74 11.62 7.89 0.12
C ILE A 74 12.58 6.72 0.27
N ARG A 75 12.33 5.86 1.25
CA ARG A 75 13.10 4.64 1.47
C ARG A 75 12.17 3.43 1.50
N ILE A 76 12.58 2.36 0.83
CA ILE A 76 11.91 1.05 0.87
C ILE A 76 12.83 0.11 1.62
N GLY A 77 12.47 -0.18 2.87
CA GLY A 77 13.40 -0.76 3.82
C GLY A 77 14.60 0.17 4.07
N ASP A 78 15.78 -0.37 3.83
CA ASP A 78 17.08 0.32 3.92
C ASP A 78 17.49 1.05 2.64
N LEU A 79 16.75 0.87 1.53
CA LEU A 79 17.11 1.38 0.21
C LEU A 79 16.49 2.76 -0.06
N ASP A 80 17.30 3.73 -0.42
CA ASP A 80 16.87 5.04 -0.89
C ASP A 80 16.41 4.95 -2.35
N VAL A 81 15.17 5.36 -2.63
CA VAL A 81 14.56 5.26 -3.96
C VAL A 81 15.28 6.12 -4.99
N SER A 82 15.80 7.28 -4.60
CA SER A 82 16.50 8.19 -5.51
C SER A 82 17.88 7.67 -5.92
N ARG A 83 18.58 7.00 -5.00
CA ARG A 83 19.95 6.51 -5.20
C ARG A 83 20.02 5.08 -5.68
N GLN A 84 19.08 4.24 -5.25
CA GLN A 84 19.08 2.79 -5.45
C GLN A 84 17.76 2.32 -6.09
N ARG A 85 17.24 3.09 -7.05
CA ARG A 85 15.92 2.91 -7.66
C ARG A 85 15.60 1.46 -8.04
N SER A 86 16.47 0.83 -8.82
CA SER A 86 16.23 -0.53 -9.31
C SER A 86 16.16 -1.56 -8.20
N LEU A 87 16.98 -1.43 -7.15
CA LEU A 87 16.97 -2.32 -6.00
C LEU A 87 15.75 -2.09 -5.12
N ALA A 88 15.36 -0.84 -4.90
CA ALA A 88 14.17 -0.48 -4.13
C ALA A 88 12.89 -0.98 -4.82
N LEU A 89 12.75 -0.74 -6.12
CA LEU A 89 11.59 -1.17 -6.90
C LEU A 89 11.53 -2.70 -7.07
N ALA A 90 12.66 -3.41 -7.08
CA ALA A 90 12.66 -4.88 -7.07
C ALA A 90 12.05 -5.48 -5.79
N ARG A 91 11.97 -4.70 -4.70
CA ARG A 91 11.32 -5.07 -3.42
C ARG A 91 9.92 -4.50 -3.26
N THR A 92 9.39 -3.87 -4.31
CA THR A 92 8.07 -3.22 -4.31
C THR A 92 7.22 -3.82 -5.41
N ASN A 93 5.92 -3.87 -5.17
CA ASN A 93 4.97 -4.14 -6.24
C ASN A 93 3.71 -3.29 -6.09
N PHE A 94 2.94 -3.25 -7.15
CA PHE A 94 1.73 -2.44 -7.23
C PHE A 94 0.59 -3.25 -7.87
N ALA A 95 -0.59 -3.16 -7.27
CA ALA A 95 -1.82 -3.62 -7.87
C ALA A 95 -2.89 -2.52 -7.76
N ALA A 96 -3.53 -2.24 -8.90
CA ALA A 96 -4.69 -1.38 -8.97
C ALA A 96 -5.81 -2.15 -9.70
N VAL A 97 -7.05 -1.88 -9.33
CA VAL A 97 -8.23 -2.49 -9.95
C VAL A 97 -8.24 -2.30 -11.47
N TYR A 98 -7.73 -1.15 -11.94
CA TYR A 98 -7.72 -0.79 -13.36
C TYR A 98 -6.44 -1.20 -14.10
N ALA A 99 -5.46 -1.83 -13.43
CA ALA A 99 -4.26 -2.34 -14.09
C ALA A 99 -4.60 -3.64 -14.82
N SER A 100 -5.10 -3.52 -16.04
CA SER A 100 -5.53 -4.66 -16.86
C SER A 100 -4.36 -5.61 -17.14
N LEU A 101 -4.60 -6.90 -16.87
CA LEU A 101 -3.74 -7.97 -17.34
C LEU A 101 -4.01 -8.22 -18.84
N PRO A 102 -3.00 -8.61 -19.64
CA PRO A 102 -3.21 -9.03 -21.02
C PRO A 102 -4.28 -10.11 -21.12
N GLY A 103 -5.48 -9.73 -21.61
CA GLY A 103 -6.67 -10.62 -21.64
C GLY A 103 -6.53 -11.80 -22.61
N ASN A 104 -5.69 -11.71 -23.62
CA ASN A 104 -5.40 -12.76 -24.59
C ASN A 104 -4.46 -13.86 -24.06
N LEU A 105 -3.76 -13.60 -22.97
CA LEU A 105 -2.90 -14.57 -22.30
C LEU A 105 -3.69 -15.34 -21.21
N THR A 106 -3.29 -16.58 -20.96
CA THR A 106 -3.82 -17.38 -19.84
C THR A 106 -3.26 -16.87 -18.50
N VAL A 107 -3.82 -17.32 -17.40
CA VAL A 107 -3.35 -17.01 -16.04
C VAL A 107 -1.87 -17.35 -15.91
N VAL A 108 -1.49 -18.59 -16.25
CA VAL A 108 -0.09 -19.03 -16.14
C VAL A 108 0.83 -18.27 -17.08
N GLN A 109 0.38 -17.91 -18.27
CA GLN A 109 1.17 -17.09 -19.21
C GLN A 109 1.39 -15.67 -18.68
N ASN A 110 0.35 -15.03 -18.09
CA ASN A 110 0.48 -13.73 -17.44
C ASN A 110 1.49 -13.78 -16.28
N LEU A 111 1.35 -14.74 -15.36
CA LEU A 111 2.28 -14.90 -14.24
C LEU A 111 3.71 -15.19 -14.73
N SER A 112 3.87 -15.99 -15.78
CA SER A 112 5.18 -16.28 -16.36
C SER A 112 5.82 -15.04 -16.97
N PHE A 113 5.07 -14.26 -17.74
CA PHE A 113 5.52 -13.04 -18.37
C PHE A 113 6.03 -12.02 -17.33
N PHE A 114 5.20 -11.72 -16.32
CA PHE A 114 5.60 -10.79 -15.27
C PHE A 114 6.71 -11.36 -14.38
N GLY A 115 6.71 -12.66 -14.12
CA GLY A 115 7.78 -13.31 -13.36
C GLY A 115 9.15 -13.20 -14.03
N LEU A 116 9.20 -13.26 -15.36
CA LEU A 116 10.43 -13.01 -16.14
C LEU A 116 10.86 -11.55 -16.05
N ILE A 117 9.93 -10.60 -16.18
CA ILE A 117 10.20 -9.15 -16.02
C ILE A 117 10.77 -8.87 -14.62
N TYR A 118 10.18 -9.46 -13.58
CA TYR A 118 10.62 -9.27 -12.19
C TYR A 118 11.85 -10.11 -11.83
N ARG A 119 12.39 -10.92 -12.80
CA ARG A 119 13.55 -11.80 -12.59
C ARG A 119 13.37 -12.75 -11.41
N VAL A 120 12.17 -13.33 -11.28
CA VAL A 120 11.82 -14.23 -10.18
C VAL A 120 12.62 -15.54 -10.30
N ARG A 121 13.39 -15.86 -9.27
CA ARG A 121 14.13 -17.15 -9.20
C ARG A 121 13.14 -18.29 -8.95
N PHE A 122 13.41 -19.46 -9.56
CA PHE A 122 12.54 -20.65 -9.46
C PHE A 122 11.08 -20.36 -9.85
N LEU A 123 10.89 -19.59 -10.93
CA LEU A 123 9.62 -19.02 -11.36
C LEU A 123 8.47 -20.06 -11.44
N ARG A 124 8.71 -21.25 -12.00
CA ARG A 124 7.69 -22.29 -12.10
C ARG A 124 7.12 -22.66 -10.72
N ARG A 125 8.02 -22.95 -9.76
CA ARG A 125 7.61 -23.26 -8.39
C ARG A 125 6.84 -22.10 -7.77
N ARG A 126 7.29 -20.86 -7.98
CA ARG A 126 6.62 -19.66 -7.46
C ARG A 126 5.21 -19.48 -8.02
N ILE A 127 5.01 -19.77 -9.30
CA ILE A 127 3.69 -19.73 -9.93
C ILE A 127 2.76 -20.77 -9.30
N GLU A 128 3.20 -22.03 -9.12
CA GLU A 128 2.39 -23.06 -8.49
C GLU A 128 1.99 -22.68 -7.05
N GLU A 129 2.94 -22.13 -6.26
CA GLU A 129 2.65 -21.62 -4.91
C GLU A 129 1.53 -20.56 -4.94
N LEU A 130 1.60 -19.62 -5.89
CA LEU A 130 0.62 -18.54 -6.01
C LEU A 130 -0.73 -19.03 -6.56
N LEU A 131 -0.73 -19.95 -7.52
CA LEU A 131 -1.97 -20.55 -8.01
C LEU A 131 -2.74 -21.21 -6.87
N GLY A 132 -2.05 -22.02 -6.01
CA GLY A 132 -2.65 -22.62 -4.83
C GLY A 132 -3.13 -21.58 -3.81
N GLN A 133 -2.28 -20.60 -3.48
CA GLN A 133 -2.60 -19.56 -2.50
C GLN A 133 -3.85 -18.75 -2.87
N PHE A 134 -4.04 -18.48 -4.16
CA PHE A 134 -5.16 -17.67 -4.67
C PHE A 134 -6.29 -18.51 -5.27
N GLN A 135 -6.28 -19.85 -5.12
CA GLN A 135 -7.31 -20.76 -5.65
C GLN A 135 -7.52 -20.56 -7.16
N LEU A 136 -6.43 -20.53 -7.91
CA LEU A 136 -6.39 -20.29 -9.36
C LEU A 136 -6.01 -21.53 -10.16
N GLU A 137 -5.82 -22.70 -9.53
CA GLU A 137 -5.35 -23.92 -10.17
C GLU A 137 -6.27 -24.35 -11.32
N ALA A 138 -7.59 -24.32 -11.09
CA ALA A 138 -8.59 -24.67 -12.11
C ALA A 138 -8.63 -23.66 -13.26
N LEU A 139 -8.16 -22.44 -13.05
CA LEU A 139 -8.14 -21.35 -14.02
C LEU A 139 -6.80 -21.17 -14.72
N ARG A 140 -5.83 -22.02 -14.42
CA ARG A 140 -4.43 -21.93 -14.89
C ARG A 140 -4.31 -21.61 -16.37
N ASP A 141 -5.05 -22.36 -17.21
CA ASP A 141 -5.01 -22.28 -18.67
C ASP A 141 -6.16 -21.45 -19.25
N THR A 142 -6.95 -20.80 -18.40
CA THR A 142 -8.02 -19.90 -18.81
C THR A 142 -7.46 -18.53 -19.17
N LYS A 143 -7.91 -17.94 -20.27
CA LYS A 143 -7.52 -16.59 -20.69
C LYS A 143 -8.05 -15.55 -19.70
N CYS A 144 -7.20 -14.57 -19.33
CA CYS A 144 -7.62 -13.54 -18.37
C CYS A 144 -8.80 -12.68 -18.83
N GLY A 145 -9.00 -12.52 -20.14
CA GLY A 145 -10.11 -11.74 -20.68
C GLY A 145 -11.51 -12.33 -20.52
N VAL A 146 -11.62 -13.60 -20.08
CA VAL A 146 -12.92 -14.25 -19.83
C VAL A 146 -13.17 -14.51 -18.34
N LEU A 147 -12.26 -14.08 -17.47
CA LEU A 147 -12.37 -14.21 -16.02
C LEU A 147 -13.38 -13.20 -15.46
N SER A 148 -14.07 -13.58 -14.39
CA SER A 148 -14.86 -12.64 -13.58
C SER A 148 -13.96 -11.59 -12.92
N SER A 149 -14.53 -10.49 -12.45
CA SER A 149 -13.80 -9.42 -11.77
C SER A 149 -13.05 -9.93 -10.52
N GLY A 150 -13.67 -10.82 -9.75
CA GLY A 150 -13.06 -11.43 -8.58
C GLY A 150 -11.88 -12.35 -8.91
N GLU A 151 -12.03 -13.19 -9.96
CA GLU A 151 -10.95 -14.05 -10.45
C GLU A 151 -9.79 -13.21 -10.99
N LEU A 152 -10.09 -12.15 -11.75
CA LEU A 152 -9.08 -11.25 -12.30
C LEU A 152 -8.31 -10.52 -11.20
N THR A 153 -9.01 -10.11 -10.13
CA THR A 153 -8.38 -9.51 -8.95
C THR A 153 -7.43 -10.49 -8.26
N ARG A 154 -7.83 -11.77 -8.09
CA ARG A 154 -6.96 -12.81 -7.53
C ARG A 154 -5.70 -13.02 -8.38
N VAL A 155 -5.82 -13.01 -9.71
CA VAL A 155 -4.66 -13.07 -10.62
C VAL A 155 -3.78 -11.83 -10.50
N ALA A 156 -4.36 -10.64 -10.38
CA ALA A 156 -3.62 -9.38 -10.21
C ALA A 156 -2.83 -9.37 -8.88
N LEU A 157 -3.43 -9.88 -7.80
CA LEU A 157 -2.74 -10.04 -6.51
C LEU A 157 -1.63 -11.10 -6.59
N ALA A 158 -1.89 -12.25 -7.22
CA ALA A 158 -0.87 -13.27 -7.44
C ALA A 158 0.32 -12.69 -8.24
N LYS A 159 0.06 -11.92 -9.30
CA LYS A 159 1.09 -11.19 -10.04
C LYS A 159 1.87 -10.23 -9.14
N ALA A 160 1.18 -9.47 -8.31
CA ALA A 160 1.81 -8.48 -7.43
C ALA A 160 2.72 -9.12 -6.36
N LEU A 161 2.57 -10.41 -6.10
CA LEU A 161 3.36 -11.15 -5.12
C LEU A 161 4.46 -12.02 -5.72
N LEU A 162 4.61 -12.05 -7.03
CA LEU A 162 5.59 -12.89 -7.71
C LEU A 162 7.01 -12.72 -7.16
N ASN A 163 7.46 -11.49 -6.97
CA ASN A 163 8.80 -11.14 -6.50
C ASN A 163 8.93 -11.08 -4.97
N ARG A 164 7.92 -11.53 -4.20
CA ARG A 164 7.89 -11.46 -2.73
C ARG A 164 8.25 -10.06 -2.24
N PRO A 165 7.42 -9.05 -2.55
CA PRO A 165 7.74 -7.66 -2.24
C PRO A 165 7.81 -7.42 -0.74
N ARG A 166 8.67 -6.48 -0.33
CA ARG A 166 8.70 -5.95 1.04
C ARG A 166 7.62 -4.89 1.24
N LEU A 167 7.25 -4.19 0.16
CA LEU A 167 6.20 -3.19 0.11
C LEU A 167 5.22 -3.50 -1.01
N LEU A 168 3.94 -3.57 -0.69
CA LEU A 168 2.85 -3.71 -1.65
C LEU A 168 1.98 -2.45 -1.62
N LEU A 169 1.80 -1.82 -2.77
CA LEU A 169 0.91 -0.68 -2.95
C LEU A 169 -0.39 -1.18 -3.58
N LEU A 170 -1.51 -0.93 -2.95
CA LEU A 170 -2.84 -1.35 -3.39
C LEU A 170 -3.72 -0.12 -3.58
N ASP A 171 -4.09 0.16 -4.82
CA ASP A 171 -4.94 1.31 -5.16
C ASP A 171 -6.35 0.82 -5.45
N GLU A 172 -7.27 1.08 -4.50
CA GLU A 172 -8.68 0.69 -4.55
C GLU A 172 -8.91 -0.82 -4.84
N PRO A 173 -8.23 -1.77 -4.17
CA PRO A 173 -8.13 -3.16 -4.63
C PRO A 173 -9.45 -3.95 -4.61
N THR A 174 -10.52 -3.38 -4.05
CA THR A 174 -11.85 -4.02 -3.91
C THR A 174 -12.98 -3.23 -4.55
N ALA A 175 -12.70 -2.05 -5.14
CA ALA A 175 -13.73 -1.12 -5.60
C ALA A 175 -14.67 -1.67 -6.70
N SER A 176 -14.23 -2.67 -7.47
CA SER A 176 -15.02 -3.27 -8.57
C SER A 176 -15.51 -4.68 -8.24
N LEU A 177 -15.45 -5.10 -6.98
CA LEU A 177 -15.83 -6.43 -6.54
C LEU A 177 -17.22 -6.43 -5.91
N ASP A 178 -17.94 -7.54 -6.08
CA ASP A 178 -19.11 -7.81 -5.27
C ASP A 178 -18.72 -7.99 -3.78
N PRO A 179 -19.66 -7.85 -2.83
CA PRO A 179 -19.35 -7.90 -1.39
C PRO A 179 -18.66 -9.19 -0.93
N ALA A 180 -18.95 -10.35 -1.54
CA ALA A 180 -18.34 -11.61 -1.17
C ALA A 180 -16.88 -11.66 -1.65
N ALA A 181 -16.63 -11.36 -2.93
CA ALA A 181 -15.29 -11.29 -3.50
C ALA A 181 -14.41 -10.22 -2.81
N ALA A 182 -14.99 -9.08 -2.44
CA ALA A 182 -14.29 -8.04 -1.69
C ALA A 182 -13.85 -8.55 -0.30
N ARG A 183 -14.73 -9.26 0.43
CA ARG A 183 -14.41 -9.87 1.73
C ARG A 183 -13.27 -10.89 1.61
N ASP A 184 -13.36 -11.79 0.63
CA ASP A 184 -12.35 -12.82 0.40
C ASP A 184 -11.00 -12.19 0.05
N THR A 185 -10.99 -11.14 -0.78
CA THR A 185 -9.80 -10.36 -1.13
C THR A 185 -9.17 -9.73 0.10
N ARG A 186 -9.95 -9.08 0.97
CA ARG A 186 -9.48 -8.47 2.22
C ARG A 186 -8.87 -9.52 3.14
N SER A 187 -9.55 -10.64 3.33
CA SER A 187 -9.07 -11.76 4.16
C SER A 187 -7.73 -12.31 3.63
N THR A 188 -7.61 -12.46 2.31
CA THR A 188 -6.40 -12.95 1.65
C THR A 188 -5.23 -11.99 1.86
N ILE A 189 -5.45 -10.67 1.71
CA ILE A 189 -4.40 -9.67 1.91
C ILE A 189 -3.97 -9.62 3.39
N ARG A 190 -4.90 -9.68 4.33
CA ARG A 190 -4.55 -9.72 5.77
C ARG A 190 -3.74 -10.98 6.13
N ALA A 191 -4.13 -12.14 5.62
CA ALA A 191 -3.37 -13.38 5.81
C ALA A 191 -1.95 -13.24 5.22
N LEU A 192 -1.85 -12.72 4.00
CA LEU A 192 -0.58 -12.45 3.33
C LEU A 192 0.35 -11.58 4.18
N VAL A 193 -0.14 -10.44 4.65
CA VAL A 193 0.64 -9.48 5.45
C VAL A 193 1.18 -10.14 6.72
N ARG A 194 0.35 -10.91 7.41
CA ARG A 194 0.73 -11.67 8.61
C ARG A 194 1.80 -12.72 8.29
N ASP A 195 1.65 -13.45 7.17
CA ASP A 195 2.51 -14.60 6.85
C ASP A 195 3.86 -14.18 6.24
N THR A 196 3.91 -13.02 5.59
CA THR A 196 5.10 -12.55 4.85
C THR A 196 5.80 -11.36 5.46
N HIS A 197 5.18 -10.70 6.45
CA HIS A 197 5.62 -9.42 7.00
C HIS A 197 5.78 -8.32 5.92
N CYS A 198 5.08 -8.42 4.79
CA CYS A 198 5.02 -7.39 3.77
C CYS A 198 4.27 -6.17 4.33
N GLY A 199 4.84 -4.97 4.22
CA GLY A 199 4.10 -3.73 4.50
C GLY A 199 3.17 -3.40 3.33
N VAL A 200 1.98 -2.92 3.64
CA VAL A 200 0.97 -2.57 2.63
C VAL A 200 0.57 -1.11 2.78
N LEU A 201 0.61 -0.35 1.68
CA LEU A 201 -0.06 0.94 1.57
C LEU A 201 -1.35 0.74 0.77
N TRP A 202 -2.49 0.94 1.42
CA TRP A 202 -3.83 0.70 0.88
C TRP A 202 -4.55 2.01 0.68
N THR A 203 -5.03 2.30 -0.53
CA THR A 203 -5.99 3.39 -0.73
C THR A 203 -7.40 2.84 -0.85
N SER A 204 -8.35 3.51 -0.25
CA SER A 204 -9.78 3.26 -0.42
C SER A 204 -10.58 4.53 -0.12
N HIS A 205 -11.76 4.61 -0.72
CA HIS A 205 -12.79 5.58 -0.36
C HIS A 205 -13.92 4.95 0.48
N ASN A 206 -13.86 3.63 0.71
CA ASN A 206 -14.82 2.89 1.52
C ASN A 206 -14.31 2.79 2.97
N MET A 207 -14.88 3.60 3.87
CA MET A 207 -14.46 3.69 5.26
C MET A 207 -14.68 2.39 6.03
N TYR A 208 -15.72 1.62 5.69
CA TYR A 208 -15.97 0.32 6.31
C TYR A 208 -14.82 -0.68 6.01
N GLU A 209 -14.35 -0.72 4.77
CA GLU A 209 -13.21 -1.57 4.42
C GLU A 209 -11.93 -1.17 5.16
N VAL A 210 -11.72 0.12 5.28
CA VAL A 210 -10.55 0.67 5.99
C VAL A 210 -10.57 0.28 7.47
N GLU A 211 -11.71 0.40 8.14
CA GLU A 211 -11.87 -0.04 9.54
C GLU A 211 -11.63 -1.56 9.71
N GLU A 212 -12.03 -2.35 8.71
CA GLU A 212 -11.88 -3.81 8.74
C GLU A 212 -10.44 -4.25 8.48
N VAL A 213 -9.74 -3.59 7.53
CA VAL A 213 -8.47 -4.10 6.97
C VAL A 213 -7.26 -3.38 7.53
N CYS A 214 -7.30 -2.07 7.71
CA CYS A 214 -6.13 -1.28 8.06
C CYS A 214 -5.82 -1.36 9.56
N ASP A 215 -4.53 -1.41 9.87
CA ASP A 215 -4.03 -1.33 11.24
C ASP A 215 -3.92 0.13 11.68
N ARG A 216 -3.61 1.02 10.73
CA ARG A 216 -3.51 2.46 10.91
C ARG A 216 -3.94 3.19 9.64
N VAL A 217 -4.41 4.43 9.78
CA VAL A 217 -4.82 5.28 8.66
C VAL A 217 -4.13 6.64 8.70
N LEU A 218 -3.96 7.23 7.51
CA LEU A 218 -3.55 8.60 7.30
C LEU A 218 -4.66 9.32 6.53
N PHE A 219 -5.19 10.40 7.10
CA PHE A 219 -6.08 11.31 6.40
C PHE A 219 -5.28 12.39 5.70
N LEU A 220 -5.33 12.37 4.38
CA LEU A 220 -4.67 13.33 3.51
C LEU A 220 -5.69 14.34 2.97
N SER A 221 -5.38 15.62 3.09
CA SER A 221 -6.15 16.70 2.48
C SER A 221 -5.21 17.79 2.00
N HIS A 222 -5.46 18.36 0.82
CA HIS A 222 -4.64 19.42 0.22
C HIS A 222 -3.12 19.16 0.28
N GLY A 223 -2.74 17.92 0.04
CA GLY A 223 -1.34 17.50 0.06
C GLY A 223 -0.69 17.38 1.44
N GLN A 224 -1.45 17.45 2.52
CA GLN A 224 -0.96 17.35 3.91
C GLN A 224 -1.64 16.22 4.67
N VAL A 225 -0.93 15.63 5.62
CA VAL A 225 -1.52 14.69 6.57
C VAL A 225 -2.20 15.49 7.68
N LEU A 226 -3.52 15.37 7.78
CA LEU A 226 -4.32 16.03 8.82
C LEU A 226 -4.38 15.23 10.10
N LEU A 227 -4.49 13.90 9.98
CA LEU A 227 -4.70 13.00 11.08
C LEU A 227 -4.11 11.62 10.77
N ALA A 228 -3.63 10.93 11.79
CA ALA A 228 -3.14 9.56 11.69
C ALA A 228 -3.47 8.78 12.98
N GLY A 229 -3.85 7.51 12.85
CA GLY A 229 -4.11 6.64 14.00
C GLY A 229 -4.83 5.35 13.66
N ASP A 230 -5.26 4.62 14.69
CA ASP A 230 -6.08 3.41 14.52
C ASP A 230 -7.49 3.80 14.04
N PRO A 231 -7.95 3.29 12.89
CA PRO A 231 -9.27 3.64 12.33
C PRO A 231 -10.44 3.32 13.28
N ARG A 232 -10.27 2.42 14.24
CA ARG A 232 -11.31 2.01 15.18
C ARG A 232 -11.42 2.94 16.40
N SER A 233 -10.31 3.58 16.80
CA SER A 233 -10.27 4.49 17.95
C SER A 233 -10.46 5.96 17.56
N LEU A 234 -9.89 6.36 16.41
CA LEU A 234 -9.90 7.74 15.91
C LEU A 234 -11.27 8.44 15.94
N PRO A 235 -12.40 7.82 15.53
CA PRO A 235 -13.69 8.50 15.58
C PRO A 235 -14.05 8.95 16.99
N ARG A 236 -13.87 8.09 17.99
CA ARG A 236 -14.17 8.41 19.40
C ARG A 236 -13.26 9.49 19.96
N GLU A 237 -11.97 9.45 19.61
CA GLU A 237 -10.97 10.44 20.05
C GLU A 237 -11.28 11.84 19.52
N HIS A 238 -11.99 11.93 18.39
CA HIS A 238 -12.36 13.19 17.74
C HIS A 238 -13.86 13.52 17.81
N GLY A 239 -14.63 12.81 18.67
CA GLY A 239 -16.05 13.08 18.88
C GLY A 239 -16.97 12.73 17.72
N ALA A 240 -16.51 11.90 16.78
CA ALA A 240 -17.29 11.38 15.66
C ALA A 240 -17.89 10.00 15.98
N ARG A 241 -19.01 9.66 15.35
CA ARG A 241 -19.69 8.37 15.56
C ARG A 241 -19.00 7.22 14.84
N ASN A 242 -18.40 7.49 13.68
CA ASN A 242 -17.69 6.53 12.84
C ASN A 242 -16.63 7.23 11.98
N LEU A 243 -15.82 6.44 11.27
CA LEU A 243 -14.73 6.93 10.43
C LEU A 243 -15.23 7.81 9.27
N GLU A 244 -16.41 7.52 8.71
CA GLU A 244 -17.01 8.30 7.63
C GLU A 244 -17.38 9.71 8.09
N GLU A 245 -18.01 9.85 9.28
CA GLU A 245 -18.33 11.15 9.86
C GLU A 245 -17.06 11.97 10.14
N LEU A 246 -16.05 11.34 10.73
CA LEU A 246 -14.74 11.97 10.95
C LEU A 246 -14.11 12.44 9.63
N PHE A 247 -14.16 11.63 8.58
CA PHE A 247 -13.66 11.99 7.26
C PHE A 247 -14.40 13.20 6.69
N ILE A 248 -15.74 13.24 6.80
CA ILE A 248 -16.56 14.37 6.33
C ILE A 248 -16.22 15.64 7.11
N GLN A 249 -16.04 15.56 8.43
CA GLN A 249 -15.62 16.70 9.26
C GLN A 249 -14.27 17.26 8.79
N LEU A 250 -13.25 16.39 8.67
CA LEU A 250 -11.92 16.78 8.24
C LEU A 250 -11.88 17.33 6.80
N ALA A 251 -12.72 16.80 5.90
CA ALA A 251 -12.79 17.25 4.53
C ALA A 251 -13.45 18.65 4.38
N ARG A 252 -14.28 19.05 5.37
CA ARG A 252 -15.00 20.32 5.39
C ARG A 252 -14.27 21.41 6.16
N GLU A 253 -13.36 21.07 7.06
CA GLU A 253 -12.57 22.06 7.79
C GLU A 253 -11.63 22.80 6.83
N PRO A 254 -11.72 24.15 6.75
CA PRO A 254 -10.67 24.93 6.12
C PRO A 254 -9.37 24.62 6.87
N LEU A 255 -8.26 24.46 6.16
CA LEU A 255 -6.93 24.30 6.77
C LEU A 255 -6.67 25.48 7.72
N ALA A 256 -6.95 25.31 9.02
CA ALA A 256 -6.45 26.20 10.03
C ALA A 256 -4.92 26.11 10.02
N HIS A 257 -4.27 27.28 9.89
CA HIS A 257 -2.81 27.35 9.90
C HIS A 257 -2.24 26.60 11.13
N PRO A 258 -1.11 25.88 11.02
CA PRO A 258 -0.51 25.12 12.13
C PRO A 258 -0.18 25.95 13.38
N ALA A 259 -0.24 27.28 13.29
CA ALA A 259 0.07 28.20 14.38
C ALA A 259 -1.04 28.33 15.45
N GLU A 260 -2.26 27.84 15.22
CA GLU A 260 -3.40 28.03 16.16
C GLU A 260 -3.69 26.80 17.04
N ARG A 261 -2.95 25.71 16.89
CA ARG A 261 -3.15 24.48 17.71
C ARG A 261 -2.25 24.38 18.95
N LEU A 262 -1.50 25.43 19.30
CA LEU A 262 -0.59 25.49 20.47
C LEU A 262 -0.96 26.65 21.43
N ALA A 263 -2.21 27.11 21.43
CA ALA A 263 -2.70 28.06 22.41
C ALA A 263 -3.73 27.39 23.33
#